data_85cc3396ba29d8cd97623eb102e3b4d4
#
_entry.id   85cc3396ba29d8cd97623eb102e3b4d4
#
_cell.length_a   1.000
_cell.length_b   1.000
_cell.length_c   1.000
_cell.angle_alpha   90.00
_cell.angle_beta   90.00
_cell.angle_gamma   90.00
#
_symmetry.space_group_name_H-M   'P 1'
#
loop_
_entity.id
_entity.type
_entity.pdbx_description
1 polymer ?
#
loop_
_entity_poly.entity_id
_entity_poly.type
_entity_poly.pdbx_seq_one_letter_code
_entity_poly.pdbx_strand_id
1 'polypeptide(L)'
;MQTLVDVGTFRTLTVDDLAKRRYAGNRARAQAEVRNLVREGLLRIRTSHPSKALYAALTRQGKEVLNRRRTRGDRQTYYAHFVKPRELRHDAAIYRLYQEVAARIAREGGHVRRVVLDFEFKRSINPRLTKLNSLPQAERERQRQQIAEDHGLTVVDGKIPLPDLRIEYETAEREQTKVDVELATRDYHRDSLAAKARAGFSIYALREDVGHLRRAIDDPELTKDILSL
;
A
#
# COMPACT_ATOMS: atom_id res chain seq x y z
N MET A 1 9.98 -8.60 -16.69
CA MET A 1 9.59 -9.34 -15.46
C MET A 1 9.34 -8.41 -14.28
N GLN A 2 10.25 -7.48 -13.94
CA GLN A 2 10.09 -6.58 -12.79
C GLN A 2 8.84 -5.68 -12.87
N THR A 3 8.50 -5.19 -14.07
CA THR A 3 7.24 -4.45 -14.31
C THR A 3 6.01 -5.27 -13.92
N LEU A 4 6.02 -6.56 -14.20
CA LEU A 4 4.92 -7.46 -13.84
C LEU A 4 4.81 -7.61 -12.31
N VAL A 5 5.95 -7.74 -11.62
CA VAL A 5 6.02 -7.80 -10.15
C VAL A 5 5.46 -6.51 -9.54
N ASP A 6 5.90 -5.33 -10.00
CA ASP A 6 5.41 -4.06 -9.48
C ASP A 6 3.88 -3.92 -9.65
N VAL A 7 3.39 -4.17 -10.87
CA VAL A 7 1.94 -4.09 -11.14
C VAL A 7 1.16 -5.10 -10.30
N GLY A 8 1.71 -6.31 -10.11
CA GLY A 8 1.06 -7.35 -9.31
C GLY A 8 1.03 -7.04 -7.83
N THR A 9 2.09 -6.44 -7.30
CA THR A 9 2.20 -6.05 -5.89
C THR A 9 1.25 -4.91 -5.53
N PHE A 10 1.15 -3.88 -6.39
CA PHE A 10 0.41 -2.65 -6.09
C PHE A 10 -0.97 -2.56 -6.77
N ARG A 11 -1.49 -3.67 -7.31
CA ARG A 11 -2.81 -3.79 -7.94
C ARG A 11 -2.92 -2.99 -9.24
N THR A 12 -2.64 -1.69 -9.19
CA THR A 12 -2.80 -0.79 -10.33
C THR A 12 -1.73 0.29 -10.30
N LEU A 13 -1.00 0.44 -11.40
CA LEU A 13 0.03 1.48 -11.58
C LEU A 13 -0.22 2.29 -12.83
N THR A 14 0.24 3.56 -12.82
CA THR A 14 0.28 4.32 -14.07
C THR A 14 1.53 3.95 -14.89
N VAL A 15 1.40 4.04 -16.21
CA VAL A 15 2.55 3.83 -17.09
C VAL A 15 3.61 4.92 -16.87
N ASP A 16 3.20 6.11 -16.45
CA ASP A 16 4.11 7.20 -16.13
C ASP A 16 4.91 6.94 -14.84
N ASP A 17 4.29 6.34 -13.81
CA ASP A 17 5.00 5.92 -12.60
C ASP A 17 5.99 4.80 -12.91
N LEU A 18 5.61 3.84 -13.74
CA LEU A 18 6.52 2.80 -14.25
C LEU A 18 7.69 3.43 -15.01
N ALA A 19 7.43 4.39 -15.92
CA ALA A 19 8.46 5.07 -16.68
C ALA A 19 9.50 5.74 -15.76
N LYS A 20 9.03 6.49 -14.77
CA LYS A 20 9.90 7.18 -13.81
C LYS A 20 10.76 6.23 -12.99
N ARG A 21 10.18 5.13 -12.51
CA ARG A 21 10.81 4.26 -11.49
C ARG A 21 11.58 3.08 -12.10
N ARG A 22 11.19 2.59 -13.29
CA ARG A 22 11.80 1.40 -13.92
C ARG A 22 12.57 1.70 -15.20
N TYR A 23 12.27 2.81 -15.84
CA TYR A 23 12.82 3.11 -17.17
C TYR A 23 13.54 4.47 -17.21
N ALA A 24 14.03 4.97 -16.07
CA ALA A 24 14.75 6.25 -15.94
C ALA A 24 14.02 7.43 -16.63
N GLY A 25 12.69 7.47 -16.52
CA GLY A 25 11.84 8.50 -17.15
C GLY A 25 11.47 8.21 -18.61
N ASN A 26 12.03 7.16 -19.22
CA ASN A 26 11.75 6.84 -20.63
C ASN A 26 10.33 6.26 -20.80
N ARG A 27 9.37 7.15 -21.06
CA ARG A 27 7.97 6.82 -21.26
C ARG A 27 7.72 5.91 -22.47
N ALA A 28 8.44 6.12 -23.55
CA ALA A 28 8.29 5.32 -24.77
C ALA A 28 8.67 3.84 -24.49
N ARG A 29 9.78 3.63 -23.78
CA ARG A 29 10.21 2.28 -23.37
C ARG A 29 9.21 1.62 -22.41
N ALA A 30 8.72 2.36 -21.43
CA ALA A 30 7.68 1.85 -20.51
C ALA A 30 6.41 1.45 -21.25
N GLN A 31 5.93 2.29 -22.19
CA GLN A 31 4.78 1.99 -23.02
C GLN A 31 5.00 0.78 -23.92
N ALA A 32 6.17 0.62 -24.51
CA ALA A 32 6.51 -0.53 -25.34
C ALA A 32 6.46 -1.82 -24.53
N GLU A 33 7.09 -1.84 -23.35
CA GLU A 33 7.06 -3.01 -22.45
C GLU A 33 5.63 -3.35 -22.00
N VAL A 34 4.86 -2.35 -21.57
CA VAL A 34 3.46 -2.57 -21.17
C VAL A 34 2.64 -3.12 -22.33
N ARG A 35 2.80 -2.59 -23.56
CA ARG A 35 2.11 -3.13 -24.76
C ARG A 35 2.51 -4.57 -25.05
N ASN A 36 3.79 -4.94 -24.88
CA ASN A 36 4.24 -6.32 -25.03
C ASN A 36 3.54 -7.24 -24.03
N LEU A 37 3.55 -6.87 -22.74
CA LEU A 37 2.89 -7.65 -21.69
C LEU A 37 1.36 -7.74 -21.89
N VAL A 38 0.75 -6.73 -22.48
CA VAL A 38 -0.69 -6.79 -22.89
C VAL A 38 -0.90 -7.77 -24.04
N ARG A 39 -0.02 -7.79 -25.04
CA ARG A 39 -0.10 -8.76 -26.16
C ARG A 39 0.10 -10.20 -25.69
N GLU A 40 0.95 -10.40 -24.69
CA GLU A 40 1.17 -11.69 -24.02
C GLU A 40 0.00 -12.09 -23.08
N GLY A 41 -1.00 -11.24 -22.94
CA GLY A 41 -2.14 -11.50 -22.06
C GLY A 41 -1.83 -11.39 -20.56
N LEU A 42 -0.66 -10.85 -20.19
CA LEU A 42 -0.22 -10.75 -18.79
C LEU A 42 -0.69 -9.49 -18.07
N LEU A 43 -0.86 -8.39 -18.83
CA LEU A 43 -1.40 -7.12 -18.35
C LEU A 43 -2.69 -6.74 -19.08
N ARG A 44 -3.45 -5.86 -18.43
CA ARG A 44 -4.55 -5.08 -19.00
C ARG A 44 -4.28 -3.61 -18.76
N ILE A 45 -4.74 -2.76 -19.68
CA ILE A 45 -4.64 -1.31 -19.57
C ILE A 45 -6.02 -0.67 -19.54
N ARG A 46 -6.12 0.47 -18.88
CA ARG A 46 -7.30 1.32 -18.81
C ARG A 46 -6.90 2.78 -18.81
N THR A 47 -7.56 3.61 -19.59
CA THR A 47 -7.43 5.06 -19.54
C THR A 47 -8.41 5.62 -18.52
N SER A 48 -7.96 6.52 -17.67
CA SER A 48 -8.81 7.24 -16.72
C SER A 48 -9.26 8.58 -17.30
N HIS A 49 -10.50 8.95 -17.06
CA HIS A 49 -11.02 10.28 -17.35
C HIS A 49 -11.16 11.08 -16.06
N PRO A 50 -10.92 12.40 -16.04
CA PRO A 50 -10.47 13.26 -17.15
C PRO A 50 -8.95 13.28 -17.38
N SER A 51 -8.13 12.69 -16.49
CA SER A 51 -6.66 12.82 -16.49
C SER A 51 -5.95 12.18 -17.71
N LYS A 52 -6.66 11.37 -18.50
CA LYS A 52 -6.10 10.56 -19.60
C LYS A 52 -4.91 9.68 -19.19
N ALA A 53 -4.70 9.48 -17.88
CA ALA A 53 -3.64 8.61 -17.38
C ALA A 53 -3.90 7.15 -17.77
N LEU A 54 -2.85 6.48 -18.22
CA LEU A 54 -2.90 5.07 -18.61
C LEU A 54 -2.50 4.20 -17.43
N TYR A 55 -3.42 3.41 -16.95
CA TYR A 55 -3.23 2.47 -15.84
C TYR A 55 -3.03 1.05 -16.36
N ALA A 56 -2.16 0.30 -15.68
CA ALA A 56 -1.93 -1.12 -15.92
C ALA A 56 -2.30 -1.94 -14.69
N ALA A 57 -2.88 -3.13 -14.92
CA ALA A 57 -3.18 -4.12 -13.90
C ALA A 57 -2.87 -5.52 -14.43
N LEU A 58 -2.55 -6.49 -13.53
CA LEU A 58 -2.39 -7.88 -13.93
C LEU A 58 -3.71 -8.47 -14.46
N THR A 59 -3.57 -9.36 -15.40
CA THR A 59 -4.60 -10.38 -15.70
C THR A 59 -4.49 -11.54 -14.71
N ARG A 60 -5.46 -12.46 -14.75
CA ARG A 60 -5.36 -13.74 -14.03
C ARG A 60 -4.11 -14.51 -14.46
N GLN A 61 -3.85 -14.59 -15.77
CA GLN A 61 -2.67 -15.24 -16.32
C GLN A 61 -1.36 -14.60 -15.83
N GLY A 62 -1.27 -13.26 -15.83
CA GLY A 62 -0.10 -12.55 -15.31
C GLY A 62 0.17 -12.87 -13.84
N LYS A 63 -0.88 -12.93 -13.02
CA LYS A 63 -0.78 -13.36 -11.60
C LYS A 63 -0.30 -14.80 -11.47
N GLU A 64 -0.81 -15.72 -12.30
CA GLU A 64 -0.38 -17.14 -12.29
C GLU A 64 1.09 -17.26 -12.65
N VAL A 65 1.58 -16.52 -13.64
CA VAL A 65 3.02 -16.49 -14.00
C VAL A 65 3.88 -16.05 -12.82
N LEU A 66 3.49 -15.00 -12.08
CA LEU A 66 4.21 -14.56 -10.89
C LEU A 66 4.19 -15.63 -9.78
N ASN A 67 3.02 -16.21 -9.52
CA ASN A 67 2.87 -17.23 -8.49
C ASN A 67 3.73 -18.49 -8.75
N ARG A 68 3.83 -18.93 -10.03
CA ARG A 68 4.68 -20.09 -10.42
C ARG A 68 6.17 -19.80 -10.25
N ARG A 69 6.59 -18.55 -10.27
CA ARG A 69 7.99 -18.13 -10.12
C ARG A 69 8.40 -17.84 -8.68
N ARG A 70 7.49 -17.96 -7.74
CA ARG A 70 7.80 -17.78 -6.32
C ARG A 70 8.84 -18.81 -5.87
N THR A 71 9.82 -18.32 -5.15
CA THR A 71 10.78 -19.18 -4.44
C THR A 71 10.18 -19.65 -3.12
N ARG A 72 10.74 -20.73 -2.57
CA ARG A 72 10.36 -21.21 -1.24
C ARG A 72 10.63 -20.11 -0.21
N GLY A 73 9.59 -19.71 0.55
CA GLY A 73 9.66 -18.63 1.54
C GLY A 73 9.22 -17.25 1.04
N ASP A 74 9.03 -17.06 -0.26
CA ASP A 74 8.41 -15.81 -0.76
C ASP A 74 6.94 -15.75 -0.39
N ARG A 75 6.57 -14.75 0.45
CA ARG A 75 5.21 -14.54 0.96
C ARG A 75 4.50 -13.37 0.25
N GLN A 76 5.09 -12.80 -0.81
CA GLN A 76 4.48 -11.67 -1.51
C GLN A 76 3.14 -12.06 -2.13
N THR A 77 2.09 -11.31 -1.85
CA THR A 77 0.79 -11.47 -2.50
C THR A 77 0.73 -10.64 -3.77
N TYR A 78 0.24 -11.24 -4.86
CA TYR A 78 0.01 -10.55 -6.11
C TYR A 78 -1.49 -10.42 -6.39
N TYR A 79 -1.87 -9.27 -6.95
CA TYR A 79 -3.26 -8.92 -7.25
C TYR A 79 -3.49 -8.87 -8.75
N ALA A 80 -4.65 -9.33 -9.19
CA ALA A 80 -5.09 -9.25 -10.57
C ALA A 80 -6.36 -8.40 -10.66
N HIS A 81 -6.63 -7.88 -11.87
CA HIS A 81 -7.77 -7.05 -12.23
C HIS A 81 -7.69 -5.62 -11.67
N PHE A 82 -8.41 -4.74 -12.37
CA PHE A 82 -8.56 -3.36 -11.93
C PHE A 82 -9.46 -3.26 -10.72
N VAL A 83 -9.14 -2.31 -9.86
CA VAL A 83 -9.98 -1.83 -8.77
C VAL A 83 -11.09 -0.92 -9.29
N LYS A 84 -11.97 -0.48 -8.40
CA LYS A 84 -12.98 0.54 -8.72
C LYS A 84 -12.31 1.82 -9.23
N PRO A 85 -12.91 2.55 -10.19
CA PRO A 85 -12.30 3.74 -10.78
C PRO A 85 -11.80 4.77 -9.77
N ARG A 86 -12.54 4.97 -8.67
CA ARG A 86 -12.17 5.89 -7.57
C ARG A 86 -10.89 5.50 -6.83
N GLU A 87 -10.54 4.21 -6.82
CA GLU A 87 -9.38 3.67 -6.10
C GLU A 87 -8.09 3.71 -6.95
N LEU A 88 -8.21 3.89 -8.28
CA LEU A 88 -7.05 3.86 -9.19
C LEU A 88 -5.98 4.90 -8.83
N ARG A 89 -6.40 6.12 -8.48
CA ARG A 89 -5.49 7.20 -8.11
C ARG A 89 -4.79 6.92 -6.78
N HIS A 90 -5.55 6.40 -5.82
CA HIS A 90 -5.03 6.01 -4.51
C HIS A 90 -3.98 4.91 -4.64
N ASP A 91 -4.29 3.81 -5.33
CA ASP A 91 -3.37 2.69 -5.52
C ASP A 91 -2.05 3.13 -6.21
N ALA A 92 -2.15 4.00 -7.23
CA ALA A 92 -0.97 4.56 -7.88
C ALA A 92 -0.16 5.47 -6.92
N ALA A 93 -0.82 6.19 -6.02
CA ALA A 93 -0.14 7.00 -5.02
C ALA A 93 0.54 6.14 -3.96
N ILE A 94 -0.05 5.00 -3.56
CA ILE A 94 0.59 4.02 -2.67
C ILE A 94 1.89 3.48 -3.28
N TYR A 95 1.94 3.23 -4.59
CA TYR A 95 3.20 2.84 -5.23
C TYR A 95 4.28 3.93 -5.14
N ARG A 96 3.91 5.20 -5.35
CA ARG A 96 4.84 6.31 -5.21
C ARG A 96 5.36 6.42 -3.79
N LEU A 97 4.47 6.32 -2.81
CA LEU A 97 4.80 6.29 -1.39
C LEU A 97 5.77 5.15 -1.05
N TYR A 98 5.47 3.94 -1.53
CA TYR A 98 6.37 2.80 -1.39
C TYR A 98 7.79 3.11 -1.91
N GLN A 99 7.90 3.73 -3.08
CA GLN A 99 9.21 4.03 -3.69
C GLN A 99 10.04 4.98 -2.80
N GLU A 100 9.41 5.97 -2.18
CA GLU A 100 10.11 6.88 -1.25
C GLU A 100 10.57 6.16 0.02
N VAL A 101 9.69 5.36 0.63
CA VAL A 101 10.02 4.61 1.84
C VAL A 101 11.07 3.53 1.55
N ALA A 102 10.92 2.78 0.46
CA ALA A 102 11.89 1.76 0.04
C ALA A 102 13.27 2.36 -0.28
N ALA A 103 13.31 3.55 -0.89
CA ALA A 103 14.57 4.26 -1.12
C ALA A 103 15.24 4.71 0.18
N ARG A 104 14.46 5.10 1.20
CA ARG A 104 14.98 5.39 2.55
C ARG A 104 15.56 4.14 3.19
N ILE A 105 14.80 3.04 3.22
CA ILE A 105 15.26 1.75 3.75
C ILE A 105 16.56 1.31 3.07
N ALA A 106 16.65 1.43 1.74
CA ALA A 106 17.86 1.06 1.00
C ALA A 106 19.06 1.95 1.33
N ARG A 107 18.87 3.26 1.55
CA ARG A 107 19.94 4.17 1.98
C ARG A 107 20.47 3.83 3.39
N GLU A 108 19.63 3.27 4.23
CA GLU A 108 19.95 2.79 5.58
C GLU A 108 20.51 1.35 5.56
N GLY A 109 20.80 0.79 4.37
CA GLY A 109 21.36 -0.56 4.19
C GLY A 109 20.35 -1.69 4.29
N GLY A 110 19.06 -1.37 4.42
CA GLY A 110 18.00 -2.37 4.54
C GLY A 110 17.51 -2.92 3.21
N HIS A 111 16.83 -4.06 3.25
CA HIS A 111 16.27 -4.75 2.09
C HIS A 111 14.79 -5.08 2.30
N VAL A 112 13.93 -4.56 1.40
CA VAL A 112 12.50 -4.91 1.41
C VAL A 112 12.32 -6.40 1.10
N ARG A 113 11.56 -7.06 1.96
CA ARG A 113 11.23 -8.49 1.87
C ARG A 113 9.81 -8.73 1.38
N ARG A 114 8.86 -7.91 1.82
CA ARG A 114 7.45 -8.03 1.47
C ARG A 114 6.74 -6.70 1.56
N VAL A 115 5.71 -6.57 0.73
CA VAL A 115 4.75 -5.46 0.75
C VAL A 115 3.36 -6.02 1.03
N VAL A 116 2.68 -5.48 2.03
CA VAL A 116 1.32 -5.84 2.42
C VAL A 116 0.43 -4.63 2.24
N LEU A 117 -0.62 -4.74 1.43
CA LEU A 117 -1.61 -3.67 1.23
C LEU A 117 -2.78 -3.80 2.21
N ASP A 118 -3.50 -2.72 2.43
CA ASP A 118 -4.70 -2.65 3.28
C ASP A 118 -5.71 -3.76 2.99
N PHE A 119 -5.85 -4.12 1.72
CA PHE A 119 -6.74 -5.19 1.26
C PHE A 119 -6.40 -6.54 1.88
N GLU A 120 -5.12 -6.87 2.09
CA GLU A 120 -4.70 -8.12 2.72
C GLU A 120 -5.11 -8.15 4.19
N PHE A 121 -4.91 -7.03 4.91
CA PHE A 121 -5.39 -6.88 6.28
C PHE A 121 -6.91 -7.00 6.38
N LYS A 122 -7.64 -6.26 5.55
CA LYS A 122 -9.11 -6.31 5.53
C LYS A 122 -9.63 -7.71 5.30
N ARG A 123 -9.01 -8.47 4.40
CA ARG A 123 -9.40 -9.85 4.10
C ARG A 123 -9.19 -10.81 5.27
N SER A 124 -8.13 -10.64 6.06
CA SER A 124 -7.82 -11.52 7.20
C SER A 124 -8.51 -11.09 8.48
N ILE A 125 -8.64 -9.79 8.73
CA ILE A 125 -9.12 -9.22 10.01
C ILE A 125 -10.64 -9.08 10.04
N ASN A 126 -11.27 -8.52 8.98
CA ASN A 126 -12.70 -8.22 9.01
C ASN A 126 -13.59 -9.43 9.29
N PRO A 127 -13.36 -10.62 8.71
CA PRO A 127 -14.18 -11.79 9.04
C PRO A 127 -14.08 -12.22 10.50
N ARG A 128 -12.91 -12.04 11.12
CA ARG A 128 -12.69 -12.32 12.54
C ARG A 128 -13.41 -11.30 13.41
N LEU A 129 -13.30 -10.01 13.09
CA LEU A 129 -14.00 -8.93 13.82
C LEU A 129 -15.53 -9.08 13.75
N THR A 130 -16.08 -9.48 12.61
CA THR A 130 -17.52 -9.70 12.45
C THR A 130 -18.04 -10.77 13.42
N LYS A 131 -17.26 -11.82 13.67
CA LYS A 131 -17.62 -12.88 14.62
C LYS A 131 -17.67 -12.40 16.07
N LEU A 132 -16.97 -11.31 16.40
CA LEU A 132 -16.97 -10.78 17.76
C LEU A 132 -18.28 -10.11 18.15
N ASN A 133 -19.13 -9.73 17.18
CA ASN A 133 -20.36 -8.97 17.47
C ASN A 133 -21.36 -9.73 18.36
N SER A 134 -21.29 -11.05 18.37
CA SER A 134 -22.15 -11.91 19.21
C SER A 134 -21.59 -12.19 20.61
N LEU A 135 -20.38 -11.72 20.92
CA LEU A 135 -19.71 -12.01 22.18
C LEU A 135 -20.01 -10.94 23.25
N PRO A 136 -19.94 -11.29 24.55
CA PRO A 136 -19.93 -10.32 25.64
C PRO A 136 -18.78 -9.31 25.49
N GLN A 137 -18.95 -8.09 26.02
CA GLN A 137 -18.01 -6.99 25.83
C GLN A 137 -16.58 -7.36 26.23
N ALA A 138 -16.36 -7.90 27.42
CA ALA A 138 -15.02 -8.23 27.91
C ALA A 138 -14.32 -9.28 27.02
N GLU A 139 -15.07 -10.27 26.52
CA GLU A 139 -14.54 -11.28 25.61
C GLU A 139 -14.21 -10.68 24.23
N ARG A 140 -15.07 -9.80 23.73
CA ARG A 140 -14.89 -9.06 22.47
C ARG A 140 -13.61 -8.21 22.51
N GLU A 141 -13.35 -7.52 23.60
CA GLU A 141 -12.15 -6.70 23.78
C GLU A 141 -10.89 -7.56 23.79
N ARG A 142 -10.87 -8.66 24.54
CA ARG A 142 -9.74 -9.61 24.55
C ARG A 142 -9.46 -10.19 23.17
N GLN A 143 -10.49 -10.68 22.48
CA GLN A 143 -10.31 -11.26 21.15
C GLN A 143 -9.91 -10.22 20.11
N ARG A 144 -10.37 -8.97 20.22
CA ARG A 144 -9.92 -7.88 19.36
C ARG A 144 -8.43 -7.60 19.56
N GLN A 145 -7.98 -7.58 20.80
CA GLN A 145 -6.56 -7.41 21.12
C GLN A 145 -5.73 -8.54 20.52
N GLN A 146 -6.16 -9.79 20.66
CA GLN A 146 -5.48 -10.94 20.06
C GLN A 146 -5.44 -10.86 18.53
N ILE A 147 -6.52 -10.43 17.89
CA ILE A 147 -6.53 -10.23 16.42
C ILE A 147 -5.52 -9.17 16.00
N ALA A 148 -5.40 -8.07 16.76
CA ALA A 148 -4.42 -7.03 16.47
C ALA A 148 -2.98 -7.58 16.61
N GLU A 149 -2.68 -8.27 17.70
CA GLU A 149 -1.38 -8.88 17.98
C GLU A 149 -0.97 -9.90 16.92
N ASP A 150 -1.87 -10.80 16.51
CA ASP A 150 -1.63 -11.79 15.44
C ASP A 150 -1.18 -11.15 14.12
N HIS A 151 -1.54 -9.88 13.91
CA HIS A 151 -1.17 -9.11 12.71
C HIS A 151 -0.10 -8.06 13.01
N GLY A 152 0.41 -8.01 14.23
CA GLY A 152 1.35 -7.00 14.68
C GLY A 152 0.80 -5.58 14.53
N LEU A 153 -0.47 -5.39 14.86
CA LEU A 153 -1.19 -4.12 14.89
C LEU A 153 -1.56 -3.77 16.33
N THR A 154 -2.03 -2.54 16.55
CA THR A 154 -2.42 -2.03 17.86
C THR A 154 -3.91 -1.69 17.87
N VAL A 155 -4.58 -1.95 18.99
CA VAL A 155 -5.94 -1.47 19.21
C VAL A 155 -5.89 -0.03 19.71
N VAL A 156 -6.59 0.86 19.03
CA VAL A 156 -6.73 2.28 19.39
C VAL A 156 -8.22 2.61 19.46
N ASP A 157 -8.68 3.17 20.57
CA ASP A 157 -10.08 3.53 20.82
C ASP A 157 -11.07 2.40 20.47
N GLY A 158 -10.73 1.17 20.87
CA GLY A 158 -11.55 -0.02 20.61
C GLY A 158 -11.62 -0.46 19.15
N LYS A 159 -10.75 0.06 18.26
CA LYS A 159 -10.66 -0.33 16.85
C LYS A 159 -9.24 -0.77 16.52
N ILE A 160 -9.09 -1.51 15.43
CA ILE A 160 -7.78 -1.86 14.87
C ILE A 160 -7.56 -0.99 13.64
N PRO A 161 -6.77 0.11 13.73
CA PRO A 161 -6.38 0.86 12.55
C PRO A 161 -5.60 -0.03 11.58
N LEU A 162 -5.92 0.04 10.30
CA LEU A 162 -5.21 -0.71 9.25
C LEU A 162 -4.37 0.27 8.43
N PRO A 163 -3.08 0.00 8.19
CA PRO A 163 -2.27 0.84 7.33
C PRO A 163 -2.66 0.65 5.85
N ASP A 164 -2.48 1.69 5.04
CA ASP A 164 -2.60 1.56 3.58
C ASP A 164 -1.52 0.63 3.02
N LEU A 165 -0.34 0.67 3.64
CA LEU A 165 0.83 -0.07 3.21
C LEU A 165 1.66 -0.48 4.42
N ARG A 166 2.02 -1.77 4.50
CA ARG A 166 3.11 -2.27 5.35
C ARG A 166 4.28 -2.72 4.50
N ILE A 167 5.48 -2.31 4.87
CA ILE A 167 6.71 -2.79 4.28
C ILE A 167 7.44 -3.63 5.32
N GLU A 168 7.56 -4.93 5.07
CA GLU A 168 8.40 -5.83 5.85
C GLU A 168 9.80 -5.82 5.22
N TYR A 169 10.83 -5.54 6.01
CA TYR A 169 12.19 -5.43 5.51
C TYR A 169 13.21 -5.98 6.52
N GLU A 170 14.40 -6.23 6.04
CA GLU A 170 15.57 -6.61 6.84
C GLU A 170 16.48 -5.40 6.94
N THR A 171 16.93 -5.07 8.15
CA THR A 171 17.88 -3.96 8.38
C THR A 171 19.30 -4.33 7.92
N ALA A 172 20.23 -3.37 7.99
CA ALA A 172 21.64 -3.62 7.73
C ALA A 172 22.23 -4.69 8.65
N GLU A 173 21.72 -4.77 9.90
CA GLU A 173 22.10 -5.73 10.94
C GLU A 173 21.41 -7.11 10.77
N ARG A 174 20.64 -7.30 9.67
CA ARG A 174 19.87 -8.51 9.36
C ARG A 174 18.68 -8.76 10.30
N GLU A 175 18.20 -7.76 10.97
CA GLU A 175 17.01 -7.84 11.79
C GLU A 175 15.76 -7.69 10.91
N GLN A 176 14.76 -8.54 11.15
CA GLN A 176 13.47 -8.41 10.47
C GLN A 176 12.60 -7.39 11.19
N THR A 177 12.15 -6.40 10.46
CA THR A 177 11.31 -5.34 10.98
C THR A 177 10.25 -4.92 9.95
N LYS A 178 9.42 -3.94 10.33
CA LYS A 178 8.36 -3.43 9.46
C LYS A 178 8.14 -1.94 9.67
N VAL A 179 7.59 -1.29 8.68
CA VAL A 179 7.01 0.05 8.79
C VAL A 179 5.58 0.03 8.25
N ASP A 180 4.66 0.55 9.03
CA ASP A 180 3.27 0.77 8.66
C ASP A 180 3.11 2.22 8.20
N VAL A 181 2.51 2.39 7.02
CA VAL A 181 2.48 3.67 6.33
C VAL A 181 1.04 4.01 5.93
N GLU A 182 0.68 5.25 6.12
CA GLU A 182 -0.62 5.80 5.76
C GLU A 182 -0.47 6.96 4.79
N LEU A 183 -1.28 6.96 3.74
CA LEU A 183 -1.38 8.06 2.78
C LEU A 183 -2.58 8.94 3.11
N ALA A 184 -2.37 10.00 3.87
CA ALA A 184 -3.40 10.97 4.19
C ALA A 184 -3.79 11.79 2.96
N THR A 185 -5.08 11.89 2.71
CA THR A 185 -5.69 12.73 1.66
C THR A 185 -6.47 13.88 2.29
N ARG A 186 -6.83 14.88 1.51
CA ARG A 186 -7.60 16.05 1.97
C ARG A 186 -8.91 15.70 2.69
N ASP A 187 -9.46 14.51 2.47
CA ASP A 187 -10.73 14.08 3.06
C ASP A 187 -10.55 13.39 4.43
N TYR A 188 -9.30 13.34 4.95
CA TYR A 188 -9.05 12.74 6.26
C TYR A 188 -9.55 13.62 7.40
N HIS A 189 -10.30 12.99 8.31
CA HIS A 189 -10.71 13.62 9.56
C HIS A 189 -9.63 13.50 10.63
N ARG A 190 -9.53 14.54 11.49
CA ARG A 190 -8.55 14.62 12.59
C ARG A 190 -8.47 13.34 13.42
N ASP A 191 -9.63 12.85 13.89
CA ASP A 191 -9.68 11.67 14.78
C ASP A 191 -9.15 10.40 14.11
N SER A 192 -9.42 10.24 12.80
CA SER A 192 -8.90 9.11 12.03
C SER A 192 -7.38 9.17 11.92
N LEU A 193 -6.82 10.36 11.66
CA LEU A 193 -5.39 10.55 11.55
C LEU A 193 -4.69 10.37 12.91
N ALA A 194 -5.27 10.92 13.97
CA ALA A 194 -4.77 10.74 15.34
C ALA A 194 -4.75 9.27 15.75
N ALA A 195 -5.77 8.49 15.40
CA ALA A 195 -5.79 7.05 15.66
C ALA A 195 -4.67 6.32 14.91
N LYS A 196 -4.38 6.69 13.66
CA LYS A 196 -3.27 6.14 12.87
C LYS A 196 -1.90 6.50 13.47
N ALA A 197 -1.71 7.76 13.88
CA ALA A 197 -0.49 8.19 14.56
C ALA A 197 -0.26 7.43 15.88
N ARG A 198 -1.31 7.30 16.71
CA ARG A 198 -1.24 6.51 17.97
C ARG A 198 -1.00 5.03 17.73
N ALA A 199 -1.40 4.50 16.58
CA ALA A 199 -1.06 3.14 16.17
C ALA A 199 0.38 2.97 15.70
N GLY A 200 1.17 4.06 15.65
CA GLY A 200 2.58 4.06 15.25
C GLY A 200 2.80 4.11 13.73
N PHE A 201 1.82 4.53 12.95
CA PHE A 201 1.97 4.63 11.49
C PHE A 201 2.75 5.88 11.08
N SER A 202 3.66 5.72 10.12
CA SER A 202 4.26 6.86 9.42
C SER A 202 3.25 7.46 8.46
N ILE A 203 2.92 8.75 8.65
CA ILE A 203 1.89 9.42 7.88
C ILE A 203 2.53 10.24 6.77
N TYR A 204 2.07 10.03 5.55
CA TYR A 204 2.50 10.78 4.37
C TYR A 204 1.31 11.45 3.70
N ALA A 205 1.56 12.56 3.05
CA ALA A 205 0.56 13.22 2.21
C ALA A 205 1.20 13.66 0.89
N LEU A 206 0.40 13.72 -0.16
CA LEU A 206 0.82 14.35 -1.39
C LEU A 206 1.11 15.83 -1.13
N ARG A 207 2.17 16.39 -1.74
CA ARG A 207 2.61 17.77 -1.54
C ARG A 207 1.47 18.79 -1.67
N GLU A 208 0.54 18.54 -2.59
CA GLU A 208 -0.66 19.36 -2.83
C GLU A 208 -1.68 19.31 -1.68
N ASP A 209 -1.70 18.23 -0.89
CA ASP A 209 -2.64 18.01 0.21
C ASP A 209 -2.09 18.44 1.58
N VAL A 210 -0.76 18.51 1.75
CA VAL A 210 -0.11 18.84 3.05
C VAL A 210 -0.64 20.14 3.65
N GLY A 211 -0.72 21.21 2.84
CA GLY A 211 -1.19 22.51 3.32
C GLY A 211 -2.66 22.48 3.74
N HIS A 212 -3.50 21.70 3.06
CA HIS A 212 -4.90 21.51 3.43
C HIS A 212 -5.02 20.71 4.74
N LEU A 213 -4.32 19.59 4.84
CA LEU A 213 -4.34 18.72 6.02
C LEU A 213 -3.86 19.48 7.27
N ARG A 214 -2.77 20.25 7.18
CA ARG A 214 -2.27 21.07 8.29
C ARG A 214 -3.30 22.06 8.81
N ARG A 215 -4.07 22.70 7.93
CA ARG A 215 -5.13 23.63 8.33
C ARG A 215 -6.37 22.93 8.88
N ALA A 216 -6.74 21.79 8.27
CA ALA A 216 -7.95 21.07 8.66
C ALA A 216 -7.80 20.31 9.99
N ILE A 217 -6.59 19.88 10.31
CA ILE A 217 -6.30 19.09 11.50
C ILE A 217 -6.12 20.00 12.72
N ASP A 218 -5.58 21.20 12.52
CA ASP A 218 -5.32 22.21 13.56
C ASP A 218 -4.67 21.61 14.85
N ASP A 219 -3.71 20.71 14.64
CA ASP A 219 -2.97 20.03 15.71
C ASP A 219 -1.48 19.96 15.31
N PRO A 220 -0.64 20.82 15.92
CA PRO A 220 0.78 20.87 15.58
C PRO A 220 1.52 19.56 15.79
N GLU A 221 1.14 18.77 16.79
CA GLU A 221 1.79 17.48 17.07
C GLU A 221 1.49 16.44 15.98
N LEU A 222 0.24 16.36 15.53
CA LEU A 222 -0.13 15.47 14.42
C LEU A 222 0.41 15.94 13.08
N THR A 223 0.49 17.25 12.86
CA THR A 223 0.89 17.80 11.55
C THR A 223 2.38 17.79 11.31
N LYS A 224 3.21 17.81 12.36
CA LYS A 224 4.67 17.68 12.21
C LYS A 224 5.08 16.29 11.70
N ASP A 225 4.29 15.26 12.01
CA ASP A 225 4.55 13.89 11.59
C ASP A 225 4.08 13.60 10.15
N ILE A 226 3.40 14.55 9.49
CA ILE A 226 2.99 14.40 8.09
C ILE A 226 4.17 14.69 7.17
N LEU A 227 4.70 13.65 6.56
CA LEU A 227 5.78 13.72 5.59
C LEU A 227 5.23 14.03 4.19
N SER A 228 5.91 14.92 3.45
CA SER A 228 5.53 15.25 2.06
C SER A 228 6.11 14.26 1.08
N LEU A 229 5.29 13.82 0.13
CA LEU A 229 5.68 13.03 -1.04
C LEU A 229 6.06 13.93 -2.22
#